data_3b76d72c3663379dd543c7c47ee56e4f
#
_entry.id   3b76d72c3663379dd543c7c47ee56e4f
#
_cell.length_a   1.000
_cell.length_b   1.000
_cell.length_c   1.000
_cell.angle_alpha   90.00
_cell.angle_beta   90.00
_cell.angle_gamma   90.00
#
_symmetry.space_group_name_H-M   'P 1'
#
loop_
_entity.id
_entity.type
_entity.pdbx_description
1 polymer ?
#
loop_
_entity_poly.entity_id
_entity_poly.type
_entity_poly.pdbx_seq_one_letter_code
_entity_poly.pdbx_strand_id
1 'polypeptide(L)'
;MTRTPRSTALAVALAGALVAAAGALAAPILTGTASAAPGGTGTGYLHTDGNKIVDSTGATVRLTGINWFGMETDNKTFHGLWSSNPWRGQIDTMARLGYNTLRVPYSDDALKPGAAATSINDYVNPDLMGLSPLQILDKVVDYAGSKGMRIILDRHRPTAAGQTALWYTSAVPESTWIANWKSLAQHYAGNTTVIGADLHNEPHAEGTNPAATGSCWGCGDTARDWRLAAERAGNAILSVQPNWLIFVEGVSCPSGGLSNVWDNDPSNDEDCGWWGGNLSKAGQFPVRLNVANRLVYSPHEYATSVYHQAWFDDPTYPANMPAIWDKYWGYLYKQNIAPIMMGEFGTTMQDPKDKVWLEKLLAYTGTGVTGMSFTYWAWNPNSGDTGGIANDDWTTVNQAKQSIISPYLIPPTGGGGPTGGPTGGPTGGPTGGPTGGPTTPAPSGGCTASYRQTSAWQGGFQGELTVKNTGGGTLNPWSVTWTWPSGVTLGSGWNATVTQSGGTVTAAAPSYASSLAAGASVTVGFTANGTASAPAGVKLNGAAC
;
A
#
# COMPACT_ATOMS: atom_id res chain seq x y z
N MET A 1 -10.61 -65.38 43.76
CA MET A 1 -9.49 -66.26 44.14
C MET A 1 -8.24 -65.54 43.66
N THR A 2 -7.58 -64.82 44.57
CA THR A 2 -6.27 -65.13 45.20
C THR A 2 -5.15 -65.21 44.14
N ARG A 3 -4.05 -64.56 44.16
CA ARG A 3 -3.24 -63.87 45.18
C ARG A 3 -2.09 -63.14 44.48
N THR A 4 -1.73 -61.97 44.91
CA THR A 4 -0.34 -61.43 44.96
C THR A 4 0.54 -62.30 45.86
N PRO A 5 1.86 -62.15 46.11
CA PRO A 5 2.73 -60.96 45.98
C PRO A 5 4.26 -61.23 45.81
N ARG A 6 5.02 -60.12 45.91
CA ARG A 6 6.37 -59.95 46.53
C ARG A 6 7.61 -60.23 45.65
N SER A 7 8.54 -59.40 45.60
CA SER A 7 9.38 -58.43 46.34
C SER A 7 10.84 -58.88 46.37
N THR A 8 11.70 -57.85 46.46
CA THR A 8 13.07 -57.74 47.03
C THR A 8 14.21 -57.89 46.05
N ALA A 9 15.26 -57.19 46.10
CA ALA A 9 15.86 -56.08 46.85
C ALA A 9 17.30 -55.90 46.34
N LEU A 10 17.77 -54.68 46.41
CA LEU A 10 19.10 -54.22 46.77
C LEU A 10 20.39 -54.90 46.27
N ALA A 11 21.26 -54.15 45.62
CA ALA A 11 22.67 -54.10 45.96
C ALA A 11 23.33 -52.79 45.49
N VAL A 12 23.98 -52.13 46.42
CA VAL A 12 24.83 -50.94 46.34
C VAL A 12 26.24 -51.36 45.93
N ALA A 13 26.91 -50.56 45.09
CA ALA A 13 28.36 -50.47 45.10
C ALA A 13 28.82 -49.10 44.63
N LEU A 14 29.55 -48.39 45.48
CA LEU A 14 30.31 -47.18 45.29
C LEU A 14 31.62 -47.45 44.50
N ALA A 15 32.05 -46.46 43.76
CA ALA A 15 33.40 -45.86 43.61
C ALA A 15 33.53 -45.29 42.19
N GLY A 16 34.02 -44.14 41.91
CA GLY A 16 35.01 -43.28 42.40
C GLY A 16 35.13 -42.11 41.42
N ALA A 17 35.41 -40.95 41.92
CA ALA A 17 35.51 -39.67 41.23
C ALA A 17 36.68 -39.57 40.23
N LEU A 18 36.45 -38.87 39.10
CA LEU A 18 37.49 -38.10 38.44
C LEU A 18 36.84 -36.87 37.82
N VAL A 19 37.18 -35.72 38.39
CA VAL A 19 36.82 -34.39 37.92
C VAL A 19 37.69 -34.05 36.72
N ALA A 20 37.06 -33.81 35.56
CA ALA A 20 37.69 -33.06 34.46
C ALA A 20 36.79 -31.86 34.19
N ALA A 21 37.21 -30.71 34.66
CA ALA A 21 36.58 -29.43 34.38
C ALA A 21 36.93 -29.04 32.93
N ALA A 22 35.96 -29.18 32.03
CA ALA A 22 35.98 -28.51 30.72
C ALA A 22 35.06 -27.27 30.82
N GLY A 23 35.68 -26.11 30.97
CA GLY A 23 34.99 -24.83 30.93
C GLY A 23 34.42 -24.59 29.52
N ALA A 24 33.12 -24.79 29.35
CA ALA A 24 32.40 -24.30 28.23
C ALA A 24 32.10 -22.80 28.46
N LEU A 25 32.84 -21.94 27.77
CA LEU A 25 32.49 -20.54 27.60
C LEU A 25 31.17 -20.50 26.81
N ALA A 26 30.06 -20.35 27.52
CA ALA A 26 28.81 -19.98 26.92
C ALA A 26 28.94 -18.53 26.40
N ALA A 27 29.09 -18.37 25.08
CA ALA A 27 28.90 -17.08 24.45
C ALA A 27 27.44 -16.63 24.72
N PRO A 28 27.21 -15.37 25.12
CA PRO A 28 25.85 -14.87 25.23
C PRO A 28 25.23 -14.87 23.84
N ILE A 29 24.12 -15.62 23.67
CA ILE A 29 23.25 -15.45 22.53
C ILE A 29 22.62 -14.07 22.73
N LEU A 30 23.19 -13.09 22.04
CA LEU A 30 22.53 -11.80 21.83
C LEU A 30 21.29 -12.10 20.98
N THR A 31 20.15 -12.30 21.62
CA THR A 31 18.84 -12.12 21.00
C THR A 31 18.71 -10.64 20.66
N GLY A 32 19.33 -10.24 19.57
CA GLY A 32 19.04 -8.96 18.97
C GLY A 32 17.58 -8.97 18.57
N THR A 33 16.76 -8.27 19.33
CA THR A 33 15.45 -7.81 18.84
C THR A 33 15.76 -7.03 17.58
N ALA A 34 15.45 -7.60 16.41
CA ALA A 34 15.53 -6.90 15.15
C ALA A 34 14.60 -5.69 15.28
N SER A 35 15.18 -4.53 15.54
CA SER A 35 14.47 -3.26 15.52
C SER A 35 14.08 -3.07 14.06
N ALA A 36 12.78 -3.16 13.76
CA ALA A 36 12.26 -2.82 12.44
C ALA A 36 12.78 -1.44 12.07
N ALA A 37 13.44 -1.32 10.93
CA ALA A 37 13.83 -0.02 10.41
C ALA A 37 12.55 0.81 10.24
N PRO A 38 12.46 2.02 10.81
CA PRO A 38 11.28 2.84 10.68
C PRO A 38 11.11 3.27 9.22
N GLY A 39 10.07 2.76 8.57
CA GLY A 39 9.70 3.08 7.19
C GLY A 39 10.08 2.03 6.16
N GLY A 40 9.41 2.10 5.00
CA GLY A 40 9.68 1.25 3.85
C GLY A 40 8.82 0.00 3.73
N THR A 41 9.02 -0.69 2.62
CA THR A 41 8.24 -1.87 2.23
C THR A 41 9.03 -3.18 2.37
N GLY A 42 10.11 -3.17 3.15
CA GLY A 42 10.96 -4.32 3.39
C GLY A 42 11.82 -4.76 2.20
N THR A 43 12.59 -5.81 2.39
CA THR A 43 13.57 -6.34 1.43
C THR A 43 13.09 -7.67 0.85
N GLY A 44 13.29 -7.86 -0.46
CA GLY A 44 12.96 -9.12 -1.13
C GLY A 44 11.47 -9.43 -1.19
N TYR A 45 11.12 -10.71 -1.27
CA TYR A 45 9.73 -11.15 -1.22
C TYR A 45 9.18 -11.14 0.20
N LEU A 46 7.90 -10.81 0.29
CA LEU A 46 7.19 -10.80 1.56
C LEU A 46 6.56 -12.17 1.86
N HIS A 47 6.37 -12.45 3.14
CA HIS A 47 5.65 -13.63 3.61
C HIS A 47 4.90 -13.31 4.90
N THR A 48 4.07 -14.23 5.39
CA THR A 48 3.31 -14.01 6.62
C THR A 48 3.94 -14.73 7.81
N ASP A 49 3.85 -14.11 8.99
CA ASP A 49 4.20 -14.71 10.27
C ASP A 49 3.10 -14.37 11.29
N GLY A 50 2.23 -15.34 11.57
CA GLY A 50 1.01 -15.11 12.34
C GLY A 50 0.16 -14.02 11.68
N ASN A 51 -0.14 -12.95 12.42
CA ASN A 51 -0.91 -11.80 11.92
C ASN A 51 -0.05 -10.71 11.27
N LYS A 52 1.23 -10.96 10.99
CA LYS A 52 2.15 -9.99 10.41
C LYS A 52 2.51 -10.33 8.98
N ILE A 53 2.77 -9.30 8.18
CA ILE A 53 3.53 -9.41 6.96
C ILE A 53 4.99 -9.12 7.32
N VAL A 54 5.91 -9.95 6.87
CA VAL A 54 7.35 -9.80 7.12
C VAL A 54 8.12 -9.90 5.81
N ASP A 55 9.28 -9.27 5.77
CA ASP A 55 10.17 -9.31 4.61
C ASP A 55 11.12 -10.53 4.64
N SER A 56 11.98 -10.66 3.63
CA SER A 56 12.93 -11.77 3.52
C SER A 56 13.95 -11.85 4.66
N THR A 57 14.09 -10.80 5.47
CA THR A 57 14.95 -10.75 6.66
C THR A 57 14.20 -11.07 7.96
N GLY A 58 12.87 -11.23 7.89
CA GLY A 58 11.99 -11.40 9.04
C GLY A 58 11.54 -10.08 9.69
N ALA A 59 11.90 -8.93 9.10
CA ALA A 59 11.44 -7.64 9.61
C ALA A 59 9.95 -7.42 9.28
N THR A 60 9.19 -6.94 10.27
CA THR A 60 7.77 -6.63 10.08
C THR A 60 7.60 -5.47 9.09
N VAL A 61 6.71 -5.67 8.14
CA VAL A 61 6.33 -4.71 7.10
C VAL A 61 4.87 -4.36 7.24
N ARG A 62 4.53 -3.09 7.14
CA ARG A 62 3.15 -2.63 7.00
C ARG A 62 2.97 -1.96 5.64
N LEU A 63 2.02 -2.45 4.88
CA LEU A 63 1.64 -1.91 3.58
C LEU A 63 0.53 -0.87 3.80
N THR A 64 0.81 0.39 3.47
CA THR A 64 -0.14 1.50 3.58
C THR A 64 -0.24 2.17 2.22
N GLY A 65 -1.23 1.74 1.47
CA GLY A 65 -1.28 2.00 0.05
C GLY A 65 -2.56 2.69 -0.43
N ILE A 66 -2.69 2.69 -1.74
CA ILE A 66 -3.79 3.31 -2.44
C ILE A 66 -4.14 2.47 -3.68
N ASN A 67 -5.43 2.42 -4.03
CA ASN A 67 -5.89 1.85 -5.29
C ASN A 67 -5.73 2.87 -6.42
N TRP A 68 -5.24 2.43 -7.59
CA TRP A 68 -5.24 3.22 -8.81
C TRP A 68 -5.89 2.42 -9.91
N PHE A 69 -7.16 2.71 -10.17
CA PHE A 69 -8.00 1.94 -11.07
C PHE A 69 -8.02 2.45 -12.51
N GLY A 70 -8.60 1.65 -13.39
CA GLY A 70 -8.82 1.92 -14.81
C GLY A 70 -8.52 0.75 -15.74
N MET A 71 -7.59 -0.15 -15.38
CA MET A 71 -7.27 -1.32 -16.22
C MET A 71 -8.39 -2.36 -16.24
N GLU A 72 -9.30 -2.31 -15.29
CA GLU A 72 -10.51 -3.14 -15.23
C GLU A 72 -11.64 -2.63 -16.13
N THR A 73 -11.53 -1.41 -16.66
CA THR A 73 -12.54 -0.74 -17.47
C THR A 73 -12.30 -0.92 -18.98
N ASP A 74 -13.19 -0.36 -19.81
CA ASP A 74 -13.01 -0.34 -21.27
C ASP A 74 -11.73 0.37 -21.72
N ASN A 75 -11.18 1.26 -20.90
CA ASN A 75 -9.91 1.92 -21.20
C ASN A 75 -8.72 0.94 -21.15
N LYS A 76 -8.81 -0.12 -20.34
CA LYS A 76 -7.77 -1.15 -20.14
C LYS A 76 -6.41 -0.54 -19.78
N THR A 77 -6.44 0.62 -19.12
CA THR A 77 -5.26 1.33 -18.61
C THR A 77 -5.66 2.24 -17.46
N PHE A 78 -4.69 2.73 -16.73
CA PHE A 78 -4.92 3.60 -15.57
C PHE A 78 -5.71 4.85 -15.95
N HIS A 79 -6.73 5.17 -15.18
CA HIS A 79 -7.43 6.43 -15.34
C HIS A 79 -6.55 7.61 -14.94
N GLY A 80 -6.81 8.77 -15.55
CA GLY A 80 -6.00 9.98 -15.35
C GLY A 80 -4.84 10.13 -16.33
N LEU A 81 -4.58 9.13 -17.19
CA LEU A 81 -3.56 9.25 -18.24
C LEU A 81 -3.93 10.25 -19.34
N TRP A 82 -5.19 10.67 -19.39
CA TRP A 82 -5.68 11.74 -20.26
C TRP A 82 -5.42 13.15 -19.72
N SER A 83 -5.07 13.26 -18.43
CA SER A 83 -4.85 14.54 -17.75
C SER A 83 -3.52 15.18 -18.16
N SER A 84 -3.30 16.40 -17.68
CA SER A 84 -2.01 17.10 -17.83
C SER A 84 -0.93 16.59 -16.87
N ASN A 85 -1.27 15.77 -15.89
CA ASN A 85 -0.31 15.18 -14.95
C ASN A 85 0.24 13.86 -15.54
N PRO A 86 1.53 13.76 -15.88
CA PRO A 86 2.10 12.55 -16.46
C PRO A 86 2.01 11.38 -15.47
N TRP A 87 1.93 10.15 -16.00
CA TRP A 87 1.79 8.96 -15.20
C TRP A 87 2.87 8.81 -14.10
N ARG A 88 4.12 9.21 -14.39
CA ARG A 88 5.19 9.24 -13.39
C ARG A 88 4.93 10.26 -12.31
N GLY A 89 4.40 11.44 -12.67
CA GLY A 89 4.04 12.50 -11.72
C GLY A 89 2.95 12.07 -10.74
N GLN A 90 2.00 11.24 -11.20
CA GLN A 90 0.98 10.67 -10.33
C GLN A 90 1.60 9.71 -9.29
N ILE A 91 2.47 8.78 -9.71
CA ILE A 91 3.20 7.87 -8.81
C ILE A 91 4.11 8.65 -7.86
N ASP A 92 4.83 9.66 -8.35
CA ASP A 92 5.67 10.54 -7.52
C ASP A 92 4.84 11.23 -6.43
N THR A 93 3.63 11.65 -6.77
CA THR A 93 2.72 12.28 -5.80
C THR A 93 2.24 11.27 -4.77
N MET A 94 1.81 10.08 -5.16
CA MET A 94 1.41 9.02 -4.23
C MET A 94 2.55 8.66 -3.25
N ALA A 95 3.76 8.44 -3.75
CA ALA A 95 4.94 8.14 -2.94
C ALA A 95 5.29 9.30 -1.98
N ARG A 96 5.23 10.54 -2.46
CA ARG A 96 5.48 11.74 -1.66
C ARG A 96 4.43 11.95 -0.57
N LEU A 97 3.17 11.58 -0.81
CA LEU A 97 2.10 11.60 0.19
C LEU A 97 2.28 10.51 1.25
N GLY A 98 3.16 9.54 1.03
CA GLY A 98 3.47 8.47 1.98
C GLY A 98 2.84 7.12 1.65
N TYR A 99 2.15 6.97 0.51
CA TYR A 99 1.63 5.67 0.07
C TYR A 99 2.78 4.78 -0.39
N ASN A 100 2.88 3.58 0.16
CA ASN A 100 3.98 2.66 -0.12
C ASN A 100 3.57 1.45 -0.97
N THR A 101 2.30 1.32 -1.30
CA THR A 101 1.75 0.20 -2.06
C THR A 101 0.68 0.69 -3.02
N LEU A 102 0.67 0.17 -4.25
CA LEU A 102 -0.45 0.31 -5.18
C LEU A 102 -1.19 -1.02 -5.28
N ARG A 103 -2.50 -1.00 -5.08
CA ARG A 103 -3.39 -2.06 -5.52
C ARG A 103 -3.91 -1.67 -6.90
N VAL A 104 -3.73 -2.56 -7.88
CA VAL A 104 -4.01 -2.29 -9.29
C VAL A 104 -5.15 -3.18 -9.76
N PRO A 105 -6.38 -2.64 -9.84
CA PRO A 105 -7.51 -3.29 -10.46
C PRO A 105 -7.28 -3.53 -11.95
N TYR A 106 -7.59 -4.75 -12.44
CA TYR A 106 -7.59 -5.08 -13.86
C TYR A 106 -8.74 -6.03 -14.22
N SER A 107 -9.10 -6.10 -15.51
CA SER A 107 -9.98 -7.12 -16.05
C SER A 107 -9.20 -8.11 -16.91
N ASP A 108 -9.74 -9.35 -17.05
CA ASP A 108 -9.14 -10.31 -17.99
C ASP A 108 -9.11 -9.78 -19.43
N ASP A 109 -10.01 -8.83 -19.78
CA ASP A 109 -9.98 -8.16 -21.10
C ASP A 109 -8.70 -7.35 -21.33
N ALA A 110 -8.10 -6.79 -20.30
CA ALA A 110 -6.83 -6.07 -20.40
C ALA A 110 -5.64 -7.00 -20.71
N LEU A 111 -5.76 -8.29 -20.41
CA LEU A 111 -4.71 -9.29 -20.61
C LEU A 111 -4.82 -10.03 -21.94
N LYS A 112 -5.91 -9.82 -22.70
CA LYS A 112 -6.12 -10.52 -23.99
C LYS A 112 -5.06 -10.12 -25.02
N PRO A 113 -4.58 -11.06 -25.82
CA PRO A 113 -3.74 -10.72 -26.96
C PRO A 113 -4.42 -9.68 -27.87
N GLY A 114 -3.69 -8.61 -28.21
CA GLY A 114 -4.21 -7.52 -29.02
C GLY A 114 -5.10 -6.52 -28.27
N ALA A 115 -5.23 -6.63 -26.94
CA ALA A 115 -5.89 -5.60 -26.14
C ALA A 115 -5.17 -4.26 -26.33
N ALA A 116 -5.95 -3.19 -26.53
CA ALA A 116 -5.45 -1.84 -26.71
C ALA A 116 -5.82 -0.96 -25.52
N ALA A 117 -4.82 -0.26 -24.98
CA ALA A 117 -5.04 0.80 -24.01
C ALA A 117 -5.57 2.05 -24.72
N THR A 118 -6.53 2.74 -24.09
CA THR A 118 -7.15 3.95 -24.64
C THR A 118 -7.11 5.09 -23.62
N SER A 119 -7.54 6.30 -24.06
CA SER A 119 -7.61 7.49 -23.18
C SER A 119 -6.26 7.88 -22.58
N ILE A 120 -5.22 7.87 -23.40
CA ILE A 120 -3.89 8.33 -23.05
C ILE A 120 -3.62 9.63 -23.80
N ASN A 121 -3.21 10.67 -23.08
CA ASN A 121 -2.74 11.92 -23.64
C ASN A 121 -1.33 11.68 -24.21
N ASP A 122 -1.21 11.65 -25.52
CA ASP A 122 0.02 11.34 -26.25
C ASP A 122 1.09 12.42 -26.08
N TYR A 123 0.68 13.66 -25.87
CA TYR A 123 1.60 14.77 -25.61
C TYR A 123 2.24 14.67 -24.21
N VAL A 124 1.46 14.22 -23.22
CA VAL A 124 1.90 14.13 -21.81
C VAL A 124 2.60 12.81 -21.51
N ASN A 125 2.12 11.73 -22.14
CA ASN A 125 2.59 10.36 -21.92
C ASN A 125 3.04 9.68 -23.23
N PRO A 126 3.96 10.31 -24.02
CA PRO A 126 4.36 9.79 -25.33
C PRO A 126 5.00 8.40 -25.25
N ASP A 127 5.60 8.06 -24.13
CA ASP A 127 6.27 6.77 -23.91
C ASP A 127 5.30 5.63 -23.58
N LEU A 128 4.00 5.90 -23.49
CA LEU A 128 2.95 4.89 -23.33
C LEU A 128 2.24 4.58 -24.66
N MET A 129 2.44 5.40 -25.68
CA MET A 129 1.72 5.24 -26.95
C MET A 129 2.09 3.96 -27.68
N GLY A 130 1.08 3.25 -28.16
CA GLY A 130 1.25 1.98 -28.88
C GLY A 130 1.58 0.77 -28.02
N LEU A 131 1.68 0.94 -26.70
CA LEU A 131 1.90 -0.17 -25.76
C LEU A 131 0.59 -0.90 -25.46
N SER A 132 0.69 -2.20 -25.24
CA SER A 132 -0.42 -2.99 -24.70
C SER A 132 -0.69 -2.64 -23.22
N PRO A 133 -1.88 -2.95 -22.69
CA PRO A 133 -2.16 -2.74 -21.26
C PRO A 133 -1.11 -3.37 -20.32
N LEU A 134 -0.66 -4.59 -20.62
CA LEU A 134 0.37 -5.26 -19.83
C LEU A 134 1.73 -4.54 -19.89
N GLN A 135 2.13 -4.04 -21.05
CA GLN A 135 3.36 -3.26 -21.18
C GLN A 135 3.30 -1.92 -20.43
N ILE A 136 2.11 -1.31 -20.36
CA ILE A 136 1.91 -0.10 -19.53
C ILE A 136 2.01 -0.46 -18.05
N LEU A 137 1.41 -1.58 -17.64
CA LEU A 137 1.53 -2.10 -16.27
C LEU A 137 3.00 -2.35 -15.91
N ASP A 138 3.78 -2.96 -16.81
CA ASP A 138 5.23 -3.18 -16.62
C ASP A 138 5.96 -1.87 -16.29
N LYS A 139 5.68 -0.81 -17.05
CA LYS A 139 6.27 0.52 -16.79
C LYS A 139 5.88 1.08 -15.42
N VAL A 140 4.62 0.92 -15.03
CA VAL A 140 4.12 1.35 -13.71
C VAL A 140 4.78 0.55 -12.59
N VAL A 141 4.89 -0.78 -12.75
CA VAL A 141 5.57 -1.67 -11.80
C VAL A 141 7.03 -1.26 -11.60
N ASP A 142 7.76 -1.08 -12.70
CA ASP A 142 9.18 -0.70 -12.64
C ASP A 142 9.37 0.67 -11.97
N TYR A 143 8.54 1.64 -12.34
CA TYR A 143 8.67 2.98 -11.80
C TYR A 143 8.25 3.07 -10.33
N ALA A 144 7.14 2.43 -9.95
CA ALA A 144 6.70 2.34 -8.56
C ALA A 144 7.76 1.62 -7.70
N GLY A 145 8.35 0.53 -8.20
CA GLY A 145 9.46 -0.16 -7.57
C GLY A 145 10.69 0.73 -7.37
N SER A 146 11.02 1.59 -8.35
CA SER A 146 12.11 2.58 -8.22
C SER A 146 11.86 3.62 -7.14
N LYS A 147 10.60 3.82 -6.73
CA LYS A 147 10.20 4.69 -5.60
C LYS A 147 10.11 3.93 -4.28
N GLY A 148 10.45 2.64 -4.25
CA GLY A 148 10.35 1.78 -3.07
C GLY A 148 8.92 1.34 -2.76
N MET A 149 7.98 1.51 -3.69
CA MET A 149 6.58 1.05 -3.55
C MET A 149 6.45 -0.42 -3.95
N ARG A 150 5.40 -1.07 -3.45
CA ARG A 150 5.00 -2.43 -3.83
C ARG A 150 3.72 -2.41 -4.65
N ILE A 151 3.48 -3.48 -5.39
CA ILE A 151 2.28 -3.67 -6.24
C ILE A 151 1.54 -4.92 -5.80
N ILE A 152 0.23 -4.79 -5.60
CA ILE A 152 -0.73 -5.90 -5.50
C ILE A 152 -1.55 -5.86 -6.78
N LEU A 153 -1.60 -6.97 -7.50
CA LEU A 153 -2.48 -7.11 -8.67
C LEU A 153 -3.84 -7.60 -8.20
N ASP A 154 -4.89 -6.88 -8.58
CA ASP A 154 -6.27 -7.21 -8.24
C ASP A 154 -7.04 -7.58 -9.51
N ARG A 155 -7.49 -8.81 -9.59
CA ARG A 155 -8.41 -9.20 -10.65
C ARG A 155 -9.81 -8.71 -10.30
N HIS A 156 -10.11 -7.49 -10.72
CA HIS A 156 -11.29 -6.74 -10.32
C HIS A 156 -12.56 -7.22 -11.02
N ARG A 157 -12.43 -7.59 -12.31
CA ARG A 157 -13.58 -7.98 -13.14
C ARG A 157 -13.22 -9.11 -14.10
N PRO A 158 -14.17 -10.01 -14.42
CA PRO A 158 -13.97 -10.98 -15.50
C PRO A 158 -13.82 -10.31 -16.86
N THR A 159 -14.58 -9.25 -17.11
CA THR A 159 -14.53 -8.44 -18.32
C THR A 159 -14.66 -6.96 -17.97
N ALA A 160 -14.37 -6.07 -18.91
CA ALA A 160 -14.54 -4.63 -18.71
C ALA A 160 -16.01 -4.22 -18.47
N ALA A 161 -16.98 -5.09 -18.77
CA ALA A 161 -18.41 -4.80 -18.65
C ALA A 161 -18.89 -4.61 -17.22
N GLY A 162 -18.29 -5.29 -16.22
CA GLY A 162 -18.69 -5.11 -14.83
C GLY A 162 -18.19 -6.18 -13.87
N GLN A 163 -18.47 -5.94 -12.63
CA GLN A 163 -18.25 -6.82 -11.49
C GLN A 163 -19.21 -8.02 -11.51
N THR A 164 -18.84 -9.11 -10.87
CA THR A 164 -19.67 -10.31 -10.79
C THR A 164 -19.61 -10.93 -9.40
N ALA A 165 -20.72 -11.51 -8.96
CA ALA A 165 -20.81 -12.17 -7.66
C ALA A 165 -19.86 -13.38 -7.53
N LEU A 166 -19.60 -14.07 -8.64
CA LEU A 166 -18.67 -15.21 -8.74
C LEU A 166 -17.39 -14.78 -9.48
N TRP A 167 -16.30 -15.47 -9.21
CA TRP A 167 -14.99 -15.29 -9.86
C TRP A 167 -14.93 -15.71 -11.33
N TYR A 168 -16.00 -16.29 -11.85
CA TYR A 168 -16.09 -16.78 -13.22
C TYR A 168 -17.43 -16.43 -13.88
N THR A 169 -17.46 -16.46 -15.18
CA THR A 169 -18.66 -16.31 -16.02
C THR A 169 -18.60 -17.33 -17.17
N SER A 170 -19.66 -17.41 -17.96
CA SER A 170 -19.63 -18.21 -19.20
C SER A 170 -18.58 -17.70 -20.20
N ALA A 171 -18.29 -16.39 -20.21
CA ALA A 171 -17.28 -15.77 -21.10
C ALA A 171 -15.86 -15.94 -20.55
N VAL A 172 -15.69 -16.04 -19.24
CA VAL A 172 -14.41 -16.23 -18.56
C VAL A 172 -14.57 -17.37 -17.54
N PRO A 173 -14.47 -18.63 -17.98
CA PRO A 173 -14.54 -19.78 -17.10
C PRO A 173 -13.43 -19.78 -16.03
N GLU A 174 -13.64 -20.49 -14.92
CA GLU A 174 -12.65 -20.63 -13.84
C GLU A 174 -11.27 -21.07 -14.34
N SER A 175 -11.22 -21.97 -15.32
CA SER A 175 -9.94 -22.40 -15.91
C SER A 175 -9.18 -21.27 -16.61
N THR A 176 -9.88 -20.34 -17.25
CA THR A 176 -9.28 -19.15 -17.86
C THR A 176 -8.77 -18.19 -16.79
N TRP A 177 -9.57 -17.92 -15.76
CA TRP A 177 -9.16 -17.11 -14.62
C TRP A 177 -7.87 -17.62 -13.96
N ILE A 178 -7.80 -18.92 -13.68
CA ILE A 178 -6.61 -19.56 -13.12
C ILE A 178 -5.41 -19.49 -14.09
N ALA A 179 -5.64 -19.71 -15.39
CA ALA A 179 -4.58 -19.63 -16.40
C ALA A 179 -4.00 -18.21 -16.53
N ASN A 180 -4.86 -17.19 -16.52
CA ASN A 180 -4.46 -15.79 -16.55
C ASN A 180 -3.62 -15.42 -15.32
N TRP A 181 -4.03 -15.84 -14.12
CA TRP A 181 -3.25 -15.65 -12.91
C TRP A 181 -1.87 -16.31 -12.97
N LYS A 182 -1.81 -17.57 -13.45
CA LYS A 182 -0.52 -18.24 -13.65
C LYS A 182 0.38 -17.51 -14.64
N SER A 183 -0.18 -17.01 -15.72
CA SER A 183 0.55 -16.23 -16.71
C SER A 183 1.14 -14.95 -16.12
N LEU A 184 0.36 -14.17 -15.36
CA LEU A 184 0.85 -12.98 -14.68
C LEU A 184 1.91 -13.31 -13.62
N ALA A 185 1.70 -14.37 -12.85
CA ALA A 185 2.66 -14.81 -11.84
C ALA A 185 3.99 -15.24 -12.44
N GLN A 186 3.98 -15.86 -13.61
CA GLN A 186 5.18 -16.20 -14.39
C GLN A 186 5.82 -14.97 -15.01
N HIS A 187 5.01 -14.03 -15.54
CA HIS A 187 5.50 -12.78 -16.13
C HIS A 187 6.31 -11.95 -15.14
N TYR A 188 5.85 -11.85 -13.88
CA TYR A 188 6.54 -11.12 -12.82
C TYR A 188 7.46 -12.02 -11.96
N ALA A 189 7.81 -13.21 -12.43
CA ALA A 189 8.75 -14.07 -11.69
C ALA A 189 10.12 -13.36 -11.53
N GLY A 190 10.62 -13.32 -10.30
CA GLY A 190 11.87 -12.59 -9.97
C GLY A 190 11.67 -11.10 -9.66
N ASN A 191 10.52 -10.50 -9.97
CA ASN A 191 10.22 -9.11 -9.65
C ASN A 191 9.62 -9.00 -8.23
N THR A 192 10.39 -8.44 -7.29
CA THR A 192 9.96 -8.29 -5.90
C THR A 192 9.05 -7.08 -5.67
N THR A 193 8.88 -6.21 -6.67
CA THR A 193 7.92 -5.09 -6.61
C THR A 193 6.48 -5.60 -6.60
N VAL A 194 6.17 -6.61 -7.42
CA VAL A 194 4.86 -7.29 -7.40
C VAL A 194 4.87 -8.35 -6.31
N ILE A 195 4.09 -8.12 -5.27
CA ILE A 195 4.14 -8.93 -4.05
C ILE A 195 3.06 -10.01 -3.96
N GLY A 196 2.03 -9.93 -4.80
CA GLY A 196 0.97 -10.93 -4.74
C GLY A 196 -0.26 -10.62 -5.57
N ALA A 197 -1.21 -11.55 -5.47
CA ALA A 197 -2.46 -11.60 -6.19
C ALA A 197 -3.65 -11.44 -5.24
N ASP A 198 -4.46 -10.42 -5.47
CA ASP A 198 -5.82 -10.28 -4.93
C ASP A 198 -6.76 -10.97 -5.92
N LEU A 199 -7.26 -12.13 -5.52
CA LEU A 199 -7.70 -13.15 -6.46
C LEU A 199 -8.93 -12.78 -7.27
N HIS A 200 -9.91 -12.11 -6.64
CA HIS A 200 -11.14 -11.63 -7.27
C HIS A 200 -11.80 -10.59 -6.37
N ASN A 201 -12.11 -9.44 -6.96
CA ASN A 201 -12.71 -8.33 -6.25
C ASN A 201 -14.16 -8.61 -5.88
N GLU A 202 -14.47 -8.43 -4.61
CA GLU A 202 -15.80 -8.37 -4.02
C GLU A 202 -16.73 -9.54 -4.36
N PRO A 203 -16.35 -10.77 -4.01
CA PRO A 203 -17.29 -11.88 -4.05
C PRO A 203 -18.50 -11.55 -3.18
N HIS A 204 -19.72 -11.70 -3.73
CA HIS A 204 -20.92 -11.29 -3.01
C HIS A 204 -22.10 -12.23 -3.24
N ALA A 205 -23.11 -12.07 -2.42
CA ALA A 205 -24.36 -12.79 -2.51
C ALA A 205 -25.18 -12.32 -3.71
N GLU A 206 -25.85 -13.26 -4.36
CA GLU A 206 -26.78 -13.02 -5.45
C GLU A 206 -27.96 -14.00 -5.36
N GLY A 207 -29.15 -13.56 -5.72
CA GLY A 207 -30.37 -14.33 -5.52
C GLY A 207 -30.76 -14.45 -4.05
N THR A 208 -31.84 -15.16 -3.78
CA THR A 208 -32.41 -15.36 -2.43
C THR A 208 -32.36 -16.83 -2.06
N ASN A 209 -32.03 -17.17 -0.83
CA ASN A 209 -32.07 -18.54 -0.35
C ASN A 209 -33.52 -19.11 -0.45
N PRO A 210 -33.70 -20.39 -0.87
CA PRO A 210 -32.68 -21.40 -1.21
C PRO A 210 -32.14 -21.33 -2.64
N ALA A 211 -32.57 -20.38 -3.48
CA ALA A 211 -32.15 -20.22 -4.88
C ALA A 211 -30.95 -19.27 -5.05
N ALA A 212 -30.09 -19.21 -4.06
CA ALA A 212 -28.88 -18.37 -4.08
C ALA A 212 -27.92 -18.77 -5.20
N THR A 213 -27.38 -17.77 -5.91
CA THR A 213 -26.44 -17.94 -7.03
C THR A 213 -25.09 -17.29 -6.79
N GLY A 214 -24.96 -16.46 -5.77
CA GLY A 214 -23.72 -15.74 -5.44
C GLY A 214 -22.70 -16.55 -4.68
N SER A 215 -21.56 -15.91 -4.40
CA SER A 215 -20.45 -16.50 -3.64
C SER A 215 -20.81 -16.73 -2.18
N CYS A 216 -20.61 -17.96 -1.71
CA CYS A 216 -20.73 -18.37 -0.30
C CYS A 216 -19.36 -18.64 0.32
N TRP A 217 -19.33 -18.80 1.64
CA TRP A 217 -18.11 -19.16 2.37
C TRP A 217 -18.32 -20.40 3.23
N GLY A 218 -17.59 -21.47 2.93
CA GLY A 218 -17.66 -22.73 3.69
C GLY A 218 -18.94 -23.52 3.47
N CYS A 219 -19.69 -23.26 2.42
CA CYS A 219 -20.94 -23.95 2.08
C CYS A 219 -20.70 -25.31 1.40
N GLY A 220 -19.48 -25.59 0.94
CA GLY A 220 -19.08 -26.85 0.30
C GLY A 220 -19.52 -27.02 -1.15
N ASP A 221 -20.24 -26.04 -1.72
CA ASP A 221 -20.57 -26.00 -3.15
C ASP A 221 -19.37 -25.50 -3.96
N THR A 222 -18.71 -26.37 -4.69
CA THR A 222 -17.48 -26.04 -5.43
C THR A 222 -17.68 -24.97 -6.50
N ALA A 223 -18.90 -24.73 -6.95
CA ALA A 223 -19.22 -23.69 -7.93
C ALA A 223 -19.42 -22.31 -7.28
N ARG A 224 -19.71 -22.25 -5.97
CA ARG A 224 -20.03 -21.01 -5.28
C ARG A 224 -19.18 -20.74 -4.03
N ASP A 225 -18.54 -21.76 -3.46
CA ASP A 225 -17.70 -21.62 -2.26
C ASP A 225 -16.39 -20.88 -2.61
N TRP A 226 -16.38 -19.58 -2.34
CA TRP A 226 -15.25 -18.68 -2.61
C TRP A 226 -13.98 -19.15 -1.93
N ARG A 227 -14.07 -19.67 -0.70
CA ARG A 227 -12.92 -20.22 0.01
C ARG A 227 -12.26 -21.34 -0.80
N LEU A 228 -13.06 -22.28 -1.37
CA LEU A 228 -12.53 -23.37 -2.19
C LEU A 228 -11.94 -22.87 -3.52
N ALA A 229 -12.53 -21.85 -4.12
CA ALA A 229 -12.00 -21.22 -5.32
C ALA A 229 -10.67 -20.53 -5.04
N ALA A 230 -10.56 -19.80 -3.94
CA ALA A 230 -9.32 -19.15 -3.49
C ALA A 230 -8.20 -20.18 -3.25
N GLU A 231 -8.52 -21.35 -2.68
CA GLU A 231 -7.56 -22.45 -2.56
C GLU A 231 -7.09 -22.96 -3.93
N ARG A 232 -7.99 -23.16 -4.88
CA ARG A 232 -7.64 -23.65 -6.24
C ARG A 232 -6.76 -22.66 -6.99
N ALA A 233 -7.16 -21.38 -7.03
CA ALA A 233 -6.40 -20.35 -7.72
C ALA A 233 -5.08 -20.03 -7.00
N GLY A 234 -5.10 -19.84 -5.69
CA GLY A 234 -3.91 -19.55 -4.89
C GLY A 234 -2.86 -20.66 -5.02
N ASN A 235 -3.27 -21.93 -4.93
CA ASN A 235 -2.35 -23.04 -5.11
C ASN A 235 -1.81 -23.16 -6.54
N ALA A 236 -2.62 -22.82 -7.54
CA ALA A 236 -2.18 -22.77 -8.94
C ALA A 236 -1.14 -21.66 -9.16
N ILE A 237 -1.34 -20.47 -8.60
CA ILE A 237 -0.38 -19.37 -8.62
C ILE A 237 0.93 -19.79 -7.93
N LEU A 238 0.83 -20.32 -6.72
CA LEU A 238 1.99 -20.71 -5.92
C LEU A 238 2.79 -21.87 -6.53
N SER A 239 2.18 -22.66 -7.42
CA SER A 239 2.90 -23.70 -8.18
C SER A 239 3.90 -23.13 -9.18
N VAL A 240 3.75 -21.86 -9.60
CA VAL A 240 4.64 -21.16 -10.57
C VAL A 240 5.36 -19.96 -9.96
N GLN A 241 4.80 -19.38 -8.90
CA GLN A 241 5.40 -18.26 -8.16
C GLN A 241 5.21 -18.46 -6.64
N PRO A 242 6.03 -19.29 -6.00
CA PRO A 242 5.86 -19.68 -4.60
C PRO A 242 6.10 -18.55 -3.59
N ASN A 243 6.60 -17.41 -4.06
CA ASN A 243 6.95 -16.28 -3.21
C ASN A 243 5.86 -15.19 -3.14
N TRP A 244 4.81 -15.28 -3.94
CA TRP A 244 3.74 -14.30 -3.88
C TRP A 244 2.85 -14.51 -2.66
N LEU A 245 2.33 -13.41 -2.12
CA LEU A 245 1.22 -13.43 -1.19
C LEU A 245 -0.09 -13.66 -1.98
N ILE A 246 -1.01 -14.37 -1.36
CA ILE A 246 -2.36 -14.60 -1.86
C ILE A 246 -3.30 -13.82 -0.97
N PHE A 247 -3.91 -12.76 -1.53
CA PHE A 247 -4.90 -11.94 -0.87
C PHE A 247 -6.28 -12.52 -1.16
N VAL A 248 -7.06 -12.72 -0.11
CA VAL A 248 -8.38 -13.34 -0.19
C VAL A 248 -9.39 -12.48 0.54
N GLU A 249 -10.29 -11.90 -0.21
CA GLU A 249 -11.43 -11.15 0.33
C GLU A 249 -12.46 -12.08 0.98
N GLY A 250 -13.39 -11.49 1.71
CA GLY A 250 -14.56 -12.20 2.20
C GLY A 250 -15.64 -12.34 1.12
N VAL A 251 -16.84 -12.60 1.57
CA VAL A 251 -18.09 -12.54 0.78
C VAL A 251 -18.97 -11.42 1.36
N SER A 252 -20.21 -11.24 0.87
CA SER A 252 -21.15 -10.36 1.59
C SER A 252 -21.98 -11.12 2.60
N CYS A 253 -22.62 -12.21 2.19
CA CYS A 253 -23.41 -13.12 3.04
C CYS A 253 -22.82 -14.53 2.95
N PRO A 254 -22.53 -15.22 4.06
CA PRO A 254 -21.90 -16.54 4.05
C PRO A 254 -22.65 -17.62 3.28
N SER A 255 -23.98 -17.54 3.14
CA SER A 255 -24.80 -18.47 2.35
C SER A 255 -24.68 -18.27 0.84
N GLY A 256 -24.22 -17.09 0.40
CA GLY A 256 -24.14 -16.71 -1.01
C GLY A 256 -25.45 -16.24 -1.62
N GLY A 257 -26.51 -16.13 -0.82
CA GLY A 257 -27.78 -15.53 -1.16
C GLY A 257 -28.03 -14.30 -0.31
N LEU A 258 -28.86 -13.39 -0.81
CA LEU A 258 -29.39 -12.34 0.04
C LEU A 258 -30.22 -13.02 1.14
N SER A 259 -29.82 -12.79 2.38
CA SER A 259 -30.59 -13.28 3.52
C SER A 259 -31.95 -12.58 3.58
N ASN A 260 -32.90 -13.23 4.25
CA ASN A 260 -34.28 -12.73 4.29
C ASN A 260 -34.49 -11.50 5.20
N VAL A 261 -33.48 -10.65 5.34
CA VAL A 261 -33.53 -9.38 6.11
C VAL A 261 -34.72 -8.47 5.78
N TRP A 262 -35.42 -8.76 4.69
CA TRP A 262 -36.55 -7.96 4.19
C TRP A 262 -37.93 -8.57 4.51
N ASP A 263 -38.01 -9.77 5.12
CA ASP A 263 -39.27 -10.49 5.31
C ASP A 263 -39.89 -10.33 6.71
N ASN A 264 -39.29 -9.56 7.58
CA ASN A 264 -39.68 -9.33 8.98
C ASN A 264 -39.57 -10.57 9.90
N ASP A 265 -38.83 -11.61 9.48
CA ASP A 265 -38.51 -12.76 10.33
C ASP A 265 -37.01 -12.78 10.68
N PRO A 266 -36.60 -12.18 11.79
CA PRO A 266 -35.19 -12.11 12.17
C PRO A 266 -34.61 -13.47 12.57
N SER A 267 -35.42 -14.54 12.65
CA SER A 267 -34.94 -15.88 13.03
C SER A 267 -34.17 -16.58 11.92
N ASN A 268 -34.34 -16.15 10.67
CA ASN A 268 -33.67 -16.70 9.49
C ASN A 268 -32.67 -15.74 8.85
N ASP A 269 -32.49 -14.53 9.42
CA ASP A 269 -31.48 -13.57 8.97
C ASP A 269 -30.08 -14.09 9.21
N GLU A 270 -29.21 -13.85 8.27
CA GLU A 270 -27.78 -14.05 8.48
C GLU A 270 -27.04 -12.72 8.51
N ASP A 271 -25.88 -12.73 9.14
CA ASP A 271 -25.02 -11.56 9.21
C ASP A 271 -24.39 -11.26 7.85
N CYS A 272 -25.04 -10.44 7.05
CA CYS A 272 -24.49 -9.87 5.82
C CYS A 272 -23.66 -8.62 6.11
N GLY A 273 -22.66 -8.35 5.27
CA GLY A 273 -21.81 -7.17 5.36
C GLY A 273 -21.48 -6.61 3.99
N TRP A 274 -20.40 -5.87 3.89
CA TRP A 274 -19.89 -5.35 2.63
C TRP A 274 -19.54 -6.48 1.65
N TRP A 275 -19.67 -6.24 0.37
CA TRP A 275 -19.10 -7.09 -0.66
C TRP A 275 -17.59 -7.22 -0.39
N GLY A 276 -17.06 -8.42 -0.47
CA GLY A 276 -15.67 -8.70 -0.10
C GLY A 276 -15.32 -8.54 1.39
N GLY A 277 -16.23 -8.00 2.23
CA GLY A 277 -15.92 -7.61 3.61
C GLY A 277 -16.16 -8.67 4.68
N ASN A 278 -17.01 -9.66 4.42
CA ASN A 278 -17.45 -10.62 5.43
C ASN A 278 -16.57 -11.87 5.48
N LEU A 279 -15.66 -11.89 6.42
CA LEU A 279 -14.77 -13.02 6.75
C LEU A 279 -15.20 -13.73 8.05
N SER A 280 -16.43 -13.51 8.54
CA SER A 280 -16.89 -14.05 9.83
C SER A 280 -16.78 -15.57 9.95
N LYS A 281 -16.77 -16.29 8.83
CA LYS A 281 -16.60 -17.75 8.76
C LYS A 281 -15.17 -18.21 8.49
N ALA A 282 -14.21 -17.29 8.25
CA ALA A 282 -12.84 -17.66 7.86
C ALA A 282 -12.08 -18.39 8.99
N GLY A 283 -12.35 -18.08 10.24
CA GLY A 283 -11.78 -18.83 11.37
C GLY A 283 -12.26 -20.29 11.46
N GLN A 284 -13.51 -20.52 11.08
CA GLN A 284 -14.09 -21.87 11.05
C GLN A 284 -13.72 -22.64 9.78
N PHE A 285 -13.71 -21.96 8.65
CA PHE A 285 -13.40 -22.51 7.32
C PHE A 285 -12.22 -21.71 6.72
N PRO A 286 -10.99 -21.93 7.20
CA PRO A 286 -9.83 -21.18 6.70
C PRO A 286 -9.47 -21.59 5.26
N VAL A 287 -8.89 -20.65 4.52
CA VAL A 287 -8.24 -20.93 3.23
C VAL A 287 -6.94 -21.70 3.48
N ARG A 288 -6.73 -22.79 2.75
CA ARG A 288 -5.56 -23.66 2.88
C ARG A 288 -4.72 -23.61 1.62
N LEU A 289 -3.49 -23.10 1.77
CA LEU A 289 -2.52 -23.02 0.70
C LEU A 289 -1.43 -24.09 0.88
N ASN A 290 -0.97 -24.65 -0.25
CA ASN A 290 0.09 -25.68 -0.26
C ASN A 290 1.47 -25.13 0.09
N VAL A 291 1.67 -23.80 -0.10
CA VAL A 291 2.88 -23.08 0.35
C VAL A 291 2.51 -22.31 1.60
N ALA A 292 3.16 -22.64 2.71
CA ALA A 292 2.92 -21.97 3.99
C ALA A 292 3.30 -20.49 3.93
N ASN A 293 2.69 -19.69 4.84
CA ASN A 293 3.04 -18.30 5.05
C ASN A 293 2.81 -17.40 3.81
N ARG A 294 1.69 -17.63 3.08
CA ARG A 294 1.34 -16.85 1.89
C ARG A 294 -0.05 -16.22 1.94
N LEU A 295 -0.89 -16.60 2.90
CA LEU A 295 -2.26 -16.11 3.01
C LEU A 295 -2.32 -14.77 3.72
N VAL A 296 -3.04 -13.83 3.12
CA VAL A 296 -3.46 -12.55 3.71
C VAL A 296 -4.95 -12.40 3.46
N TYR A 297 -5.73 -12.07 4.48
CA TYR A 297 -7.14 -11.75 4.25
C TYR A 297 -7.30 -10.26 3.92
N SER A 298 -8.17 -9.96 2.95
CA SER A 298 -8.30 -8.64 2.32
C SER A 298 -9.74 -8.11 2.38
N PRO A 299 -10.28 -7.78 3.58
CA PRO A 299 -11.65 -7.27 3.70
C PRO A 299 -11.80 -5.88 3.07
N HIS A 300 -13.04 -5.56 2.66
CA HIS A 300 -13.45 -4.21 2.22
C HIS A 300 -14.38 -3.57 3.24
N GLU A 301 -14.28 -2.24 3.40
CA GLU A 301 -15.07 -1.45 4.33
C GLU A 301 -15.37 -0.06 3.75
N TYR A 302 -16.62 0.37 3.89
CA TYR A 302 -17.03 1.67 3.37
C TYR A 302 -17.85 2.49 4.36
N ALA A 303 -17.92 3.80 4.12
CA ALA A 303 -18.70 4.73 4.92
C ALA A 303 -20.17 4.75 4.48
N THR A 304 -21.02 5.37 5.30
CA THR A 304 -22.47 5.44 5.04
C THR A 304 -22.83 6.15 3.74
N SER A 305 -22.01 7.07 3.26
CA SER A 305 -22.24 7.76 1.98
C SER A 305 -22.02 6.88 0.75
N VAL A 306 -21.33 5.74 0.88
CA VAL A 306 -21.16 4.75 -0.19
C VAL A 306 -22.37 3.83 -0.25
N TYR A 307 -22.72 3.24 0.86
CA TYR A 307 -23.94 2.47 1.03
C TYR A 307 -24.34 2.45 2.50
N HIS A 308 -25.63 2.70 2.78
CA HIS A 308 -26.13 2.74 4.14
C HIS A 308 -26.27 1.33 4.72
N GLN A 309 -25.62 1.09 5.86
CA GLN A 309 -25.75 -0.13 6.64
C GLN A 309 -26.42 0.18 7.98
N ALA A 310 -27.19 -0.76 8.51
CA ALA A 310 -27.98 -0.56 9.73
C ALA A 310 -27.15 -0.14 10.96
N TRP A 311 -25.91 -0.56 11.06
CA TRP A 311 -25.02 -0.19 12.16
C TRP A 311 -24.62 1.28 12.21
N PHE A 312 -24.81 2.04 11.11
CA PHE A 312 -24.60 3.49 11.11
C PHE A 312 -25.72 4.26 11.84
N ASP A 313 -26.84 3.60 12.09
CA ASP A 313 -27.97 4.18 12.85
C ASP A 313 -27.98 3.76 14.32
N ASP A 314 -27.02 2.93 14.74
CA ASP A 314 -26.90 2.55 16.14
C ASP A 314 -26.70 3.80 17.01
N PRO A 315 -27.48 3.99 18.11
CA PRO A 315 -27.34 5.15 18.98
C PRO A 315 -25.94 5.33 19.58
N THR A 316 -25.12 4.28 19.59
CA THR A 316 -23.75 4.31 20.10
C THR A 316 -22.72 4.62 19.01
N TYR A 317 -23.15 4.83 17.75
CA TYR A 317 -22.21 5.15 16.66
C TYR A 317 -21.37 6.39 16.99
N PRO A 318 -20.04 6.38 16.75
CA PRO A 318 -19.23 5.33 16.13
C PRO A 318 -18.58 4.34 17.15
N ALA A 319 -19.02 4.33 18.41
CA ALA A 319 -18.44 3.46 19.44
C ALA A 319 -18.73 1.96 19.18
N ASN A 320 -19.81 1.64 18.48
CA ASN A 320 -20.19 0.28 18.06
C ASN A 320 -19.26 -0.30 16.97
N MET A 321 -18.63 0.53 16.14
CA MET A 321 -17.91 0.10 14.94
C MET A 321 -16.78 -0.93 15.19
N PRO A 322 -15.94 -0.81 16.24
CA PRO A 322 -14.94 -1.83 16.52
C PRO A 322 -15.50 -3.24 16.74
N ALA A 323 -16.68 -3.36 17.34
CA ALA A 323 -17.34 -4.65 17.53
C ALA A 323 -17.87 -5.24 16.21
N ILE A 324 -18.33 -4.37 15.29
CA ILE A 324 -18.72 -4.77 13.94
C ILE A 324 -17.51 -5.28 13.17
N TRP A 325 -16.40 -4.54 13.17
CA TRP A 325 -15.16 -4.96 12.50
C TRP A 325 -14.59 -6.23 13.11
N ASP A 326 -14.61 -6.38 14.44
CA ASP A 326 -14.21 -7.61 15.12
C ASP A 326 -15.02 -8.82 14.68
N LYS A 327 -16.33 -8.65 14.50
CA LYS A 327 -17.24 -9.71 14.06
C LYS A 327 -16.91 -10.20 12.65
N TYR A 328 -16.64 -9.27 11.73
CA TYR A 328 -16.49 -9.62 10.32
C TYR A 328 -15.07 -10.02 9.94
N TRP A 329 -14.01 -9.36 10.48
CA TRP A 329 -12.64 -9.62 10.04
C TRP A 329 -11.55 -9.34 11.08
N GLY A 330 -11.75 -8.40 11.99
CA GLY A 330 -10.72 -7.96 12.93
C GLY A 330 -10.26 -9.06 13.90
N TYR A 331 -11.14 -10.01 14.22
CA TYR A 331 -10.81 -11.16 15.05
C TYR A 331 -9.67 -12.01 14.48
N LEU A 332 -9.54 -12.10 13.16
CA LEU A 332 -8.46 -12.85 12.49
C LEU A 332 -7.09 -12.29 12.86
N TYR A 333 -6.98 -10.96 12.87
CA TYR A 333 -5.76 -10.28 13.28
C TYR A 333 -5.53 -10.39 14.80
N LYS A 334 -6.53 -10.09 15.61
CA LYS A 334 -6.43 -10.08 17.07
C LYS A 334 -6.12 -11.46 17.67
N GLN A 335 -6.60 -12.53 17.04
CA GLN A 335 -6.33 -13.91 17.45
C GLN A 335 -5.07 -14.50 16.80
N ASN A 336 -4.28 -13.68 16.10
CA ASN A 336 -3.06 -14.11 15.42
C ASN A 336 -3.27 -15.24 14.39
N ILE A 337 -4.42 -15.24 13.70
CA ILE A 337 -4.76 -16.27 12.69
C ILE A 337 -4.08 -15.95 11.37
N ALA A 338 -4.19 -14.70 10.90
CA ALA A 338 -3.59 -14.25 9.65
C ALA A 338 -3.47 -12.71 9.64
N PRO A 339 -2.59 -12.14 8.79
CA PRO A 339 -2.56 -10.72 8.55
C PRO A 339 -3.84 -10.22 7.89
N ILE A 340 -4.20 -8.97 8.17
CA ILE A 340 -5.21 -8.21 7.45
C ILE A 340 -4.54 -7.18 6.57
N MET A 341 -4.93 -7.17 5.29
CA MET A 341 -4.69 -6.12 4.32
C MET A 341 -6.04 -5.62 3.84
N MET A 342 -6.60 -4.58 4.46
CA MET A 342 -7.87 -4.01 3.98
C MET A 342 -7.68 -3.54 2.53
N GLY A 343 -8.24 -4.29 1.57
CA GLY A 343 -8.01 -4.08 0.13
C GLY A 343 -8.64 -2.79 -0.36
N GLU A 344 -9.82 -2.48 0.16
CA GLU A 344 -10.52 -1.23 -0.12
C GLU A 344 -11.20 -0.67 1.11
N PHE A 345 -11.14 0.63 1.25
CA PHE A 345 -11.98 1.42 2.15
C PHE A 345 -12.01 2.86 1.67
N GLY A 346 -13.14 3.52 1.86
CA GLY A 346 -13.26 4.89 1.37
C GLY A 346 -14.57 5.56 1.74
N THR A 347 -14.67 6.83 1.37
CA THR A 347 -15.81 7.69 1.66
C THR A 347 -15.86 8.87 0.72
N THR A 348 -17.06 9.39 0.43
CA THR A 348 -17.24 10.68 -0.27
C THR A 348 -16.93 11.87 0.62
N MET A 349 -16.98 11.72 1.96
CA MET A 349 -16.95 12.79 2.97
C MET A 349 -18.15 13.73 2.90
N GLN A 350 -19.26 13.32 2.29
CA GLN A 350 -20.48 14.15 2.15
C GLN A 350 -21.41 14.00 3.34
N ASP A 351 -21.43 12.86 4.02
CA ASP A 351 -22.18 12.66 5.24
C ASP A 351 -21.32 13.03 6.48
N PRO A 352 -21.85 13.73 7.47
CA PRO A 352 -21.12 14.01 8.71
C PRO A 352 -20.58 12.77 9.43
N LYS A 353 -21.22 11.62 9.29
CA LYS A 353 -20.79 10.33 9.85
C LYS A 353 -19.50 9.81 9.17
N ASP A 354 -19.25 10.16 7.92
CA ASP A 354 -18.14 9.66 7.11
C ASP A 354 -16.78 10.00 7.71
N LYS A 355 -16.61 11.25 8.13
CA LYS A 355 -15.35 11.69 8.73
C LYS A 355 -15.05 10.92 10.01
N VAL A 356 -16.05 10.79 10.86
CA VAL A 356 -15.92 10.09 12.15
C VAL A 356 -15.65 8.60 11.93
N TRP A 357 -16.31 7.99 10.93
CA TRP A 357 -16.04 6.61 10.51
C TRP A 357 -14.60 6.42 10.04
N LEU A 358 -14.11 7.29 9.16
CA LEU A 358 -12.75 7.21 8.63
C LEU A 358 -11.69 7.33 9.73
N GLU A 359 -11.86 8.31 10.63
CA GLU A 359 -11.00 8.49 11.80
C GLU A 359 -11.01 7.24 12.71
N LYS A 360 -12.20 6.68 12.96
CA LYS A 360 -12.37 5.52 13.82
C LYS A 360 -11.79 4.25 13.21
N LEU A 361 -11.99 4.03 11.91
CA LEU A 361 -11.46 2.88 11.19
C LEU A 361 -9.92 2.90 11.16
N LEU A 362 -9.32 4.03 10.81
CA LEU A 362 -7.87 4.16 10.79
C LEU A 362 -7.26 3.99 12.19
N ALA A 363 -7.90 4.55 13.23
CA ALA A 363 -7.48 4.29 14.61
C ALA A 363 -7.58 2.80 14.99
N TYR A 364 -8.61 2.10 14.51
CA TYR A 364 -8.76 0.66 14.74
C TYR A 364 -7.69 -0.16 14.02
N THR A 365 -7.26 0.23 12.81
CA THR A 365 -6.15 -0.45 12.12
C THR A 365 -4.82 -0.27 12.84
N GLY A 366 -4.69 0.71 13.72
CA GLY A 366 -3.48 0.98 14.49
C GLY A 366 -2.44 1.81 13.72
N THR A 367 -1.34 2.10 14.39
CA THR A 367 -0.22 2.92 13.87
C THR A 367 1.09 2.13 13.83
N GLY A 368 2.10 2.68 13.14
CA GLY A 368 3.42 2.05 13.03
C GLY A 368 3.38 0.72 12.28
N VAL A 369 4.48 -0.01 12.31
CA VAL A 369 4.67 -1.26 11.54
C VAL A 369 3.84 -2.45 12.05
N THR A 370 3.31 -2.35 13.26
CA THR A 370 2.47 -3.39 13.88
C THR A 370 0.98 -3.17 13.64
N GLY A 371 0.57 -2.14 12.94
CA GLY A 371 -0.82 -1.96 12.53
C GLY A 371 -1.21 -2.86 11.37
N MET A 372 -2.52 -3.01 11.14
CA MET A 372 -3.07 -3.71 9.97
C MET A 372 -2.74 -2.94 8.70
N SER A 373 -2.41 -3.65 7.63
CA SER A 373 -2.16 -3.07 6.32
C SER A 373 -3.45 -2.64 5.62
N PHE A 374 -3.35 -1.73 4.66
CA PHE A 374 -4.49 -1.24 3.91
C PHE A 374 -4.14 -0.61 2.57
N THR A 375 -5.13 -0.50 1.65
CA THR A 375 -5.13 0.34 0.45
C THR A 375 -6.42 1.15 0.37
N TYR A 376 -6.31 2.48 0.35
CA TYR A 376 -7.46 3.39 0.28
C TYR A 376 -8.09 3.36 -1.13
N TRP A 377 -9.41 3.33 -1.24
CA TRP A 377 -10.15 3.51 -2.48
C TRP A 377 -10.60 4.97 -2.62
N ALA A 378 -10.00 5.78 -3.55
CA ALA A 378 -8.93 5.47 -4.46
C ALA A 378 -8.08 6.73 -4.72
N TRP A 379 -7.03 6.60 -5.53
CA TRP A 379 -6.31 7.76 -6.07
C TRP A 379 -7.24 8.61 -6.95
N ASN A 380 -8.04 7.95 -7.74
CA ASN A 380 -8.86 8.45 -8.83
C ASN A 380 -9.99 9.37 -8.37
N PRO A 381 -10.06 10.65 -8.83
CA PRO A 381 -11.16 11.55 -8.50
C PRO A 381 -12.49 11.11 -9.12
N ASN A 382 -12.44 10.37 -10.22
CA ASN A 382 -13.62 9.89 -10.94
C ASN A 382 -14.18 8.56 -10.40
N SER A 383 -13.85 8.17 -9.15
CA SER A 383 -14.59 7.13 -8.45
C SER A 383 -16.00 7.63 -8.12
N GLY A 384 -17.02 6.94 -8.62
CA GLY A 384 -18.41 7.26 -8.33
C GLY A 384 -18.80 7.04 -6.86
N ASP A 385 -18.11 6.12 -6.19
CA ASP A 385 -18.43 5.70 -4.83
C ASP A 385 -17.81 6.61 -3.77
N THR A 386 -16.57 7.06 -3.99
CA THR A 386 -15.83 7.77 -2.94
C THR A 386 -15.24 9.09 -3.43
N GLY A 387 -15.07 9.30 -4.74
CA GLY A 387 -14.14 10.29 -5.25
C GLY A 387 -12.68 9.95 -4.87
N GLY A 388 -11.73 10.79 -5.21
CA GLY A 388 -10.30 10.54 -5.10
C GLY A 388 -9.60 11.14 -3.89
N ILE A 389 -8.35 10.68 -3.70
CA ILE A 389 -7.31 11.46 -3.02
C ILE A 389 -6.78 12.53 -3.97
N ALA A 390 -6.63 12.26 -5.27
CA ALA A 390 -6.50 13.33 -6.26
C ALA A 390 -7.83 14.07 -6.42
N ASN A 391 -7.78 15.37 -6.69
CA ASN A 391 -8.92 16.14 -7.14
C ASN A 391 -9.10 15.99 -8.68
N ASP A 392 -10.20 16.52 -9.23
CA ASP A 392 -10.59 16.37 -10.63
C ASP A 392 -9.52 16.82 -11.64
N ASP A 393 -8.59 17.66 -11.23
CA ASP A 393 -7.44 18.08 -12.03
C ASP A 393 -6.31 17.04 -12.09
N TRP A 394 -6.41 15.92 -11.37
CA TRP A 394 -5.40 14.86 -11.23
C TRP A 394 -4.04 15.33 -10.72
N THR A 395 -3.95 16.54 -10.23
CA THR A 395 -2.71 17.20 -9.80
C THR A 395 -2.76 17.61 -8.33
N THR A 396 -3.85 18.24 -7.92
CA THR A 396 -4.05 18.65 -6.54
C THR A 396 -4.64 17.53 -5.69
N VAL A 397 -4.51 17.65 -4.37
CA VAL A 397 -4.84 16.60 -3.41
C VAL A 397 -6.00 17.03 -2.53
N ASN A 398 -6.95 16.12 -2.34
CA ASN A 398 -8.06 16.28 -1.42
C ASN A 398 -7.55 16.25 0.03
N GLN A 399 -7.31 17.43 0.58
CA GLN A 399 -6.75 17.57 1.93
C GLN A 399 -7.71 17.12 3.03
N ALA A 400 -9.03 17.15 2.81
CA ALA A 400 -10.00 16.68 3.80
C ALA A 400 -9.81 15.18 4.12
N LYS A 401 -9.48 14.38 3.11
CA LYS A 401 -9.19 12.94 3.25
C LYS A 401 -7.73 12.71 3.64
N GLN A 402 -6.79 13.30 2.88
CA GLN A 402 -5.37 13.04 3.05
C GLN A 402 -4.88 13.38 4.47
N SER A 403 -5.37 14.46 5.07
CA SER A 403 -4.96 14.84 6.43
C SER A 403 -5.34 13.82 7.50
N ILE A 404 -6.47 13.11 7.31
CA ILE A 404 -6.90 12.04 8.22
C ILE A 404 -6.06 10.76 8.01
N ILE A 405 -5.71 10.45 6.76
CA ILE A 405 -4.98 9.22 6.41
C ILE A 405 -3.48 9.34 6.72
N SER A 406 -2.88 10.51 6.50
CA SER A 406 -1.43 10.73 6.61
C SER A 406 -0.77 10.21 7.90
N PRO A 407 -1.37 10.35 9.11
CA PRO A 407 -0.76 9.86 10.34
C PRO A 407 -0.57 8.34 10.40
N TYR A 408 -1.27 7.61 9.53
CA TYR A 408 -1.27 6.13 9.49
C TYR A 408 -0.41 5.57 8.37
N LEU A 409 0.14 6.43 7.50
CA LEU A 409 0.98 6.01 6.38
C LEU A 409 2.41 5.72 6.84
N ILE A 410 3.01 4.74 6.18
CA ILE A 410 4.44 4.44 6.27
C ILE A 410 5.04 4.73 4.91
N PRO A 411 5.81 5.82 4.74
CA PRO A 411 6.36 6.20 3.46
C PRO A 411 7.28 5.11 2.87
N PRO A 412 7.33 4.97 1.53
CA PRO A 412 8.35 4.15 0.91
C PRO A 412 9.72 4.75 1.22
N THR A 413 10.67 3.94 1.67
CA THR A 413 12.06 4.38 1.81
C THR A 413 12.68 4.47 0.42
N GLY A 414 13.29 5.57 0.10
CA GLY A 414 13.90 5.83 -1.19
C GLY A 414 14.82 4.69 -1.64
N GLY A 415 14.53 4.17 -2.82
CA GLY A 415 15.03 3.04 -3.52
C GLY A 415 16.41 2.50 -3.16
N GLY A 416 16.41 1.31 -2.56
CA GLY A 416 17.41 0.33 -2.88
C GLY A 416 16.89 -0.45 -4.11
N GLY A 417 17.34 -0.07 -5.31
CA GLY A 417 17.00 -0.78 -6.52
C GLY A 417 17.46 -2.25 -6.45
N PRO A 418 16.87 -3.15 -7.25
CA PRO A 418 17.24 -4.55 -7.23
C PRO A 418 18.72 -4.70 -7.63
N THR A 419 19.55 -5.16 -6.69
CA THR A 419 20.88 -5.64 -6.98
C THR A 419 20.75 -7.05 -7.58
N GLY A 420 20.75 -7.13 -8.91
CA GLY A 420 20.69 -8.39 -9.62
C GLY A 420 20.77 -8.19 -11.13
N GLY A 421 21.87 -7.56 -11.62
CA GLY A 421 22.24 -7.59 -13.02
C GLY A 421 23.47 -8.49 -13.21
N PRO A 422 23.62 -9.18 -14.33
CA PRO A 422 24.71 -10.12 -14.54
C PRO A 422 26.06 -9.39 -14.64
N THR A 423 27.01 -9.84 -13.82
CA THR A 423 28.40 -9.45 -13.88
C THR A 423 29.05 -9.98 -15.18
N GLY A 424 29.54 -9.08 -16.02
CA GLY A 424 30.37 -9.43 -17.14
C GLY A 424 30.67 -8.26 -18.07
N GLY A 425 31.74 -7.53 -17.83
CA GLY A 425 32.29 -6.58 -18.78
C GLY A 425 33.74 -6.20 -18.42
N PRO A 426 34.60 -5.98 -19.42
CA PRO A 426 36.05 -6.06 -19.22
C PRO A 426 36.65 -4.75 -18.70
N THR A 427 37.69 -4.97 -17.90
CA THR A 427 38.61 -3.96 -17.37
C THR A 427 39.42 -3.28 -18.48
N GLY A 428 39.58 -1.95 -18.38
CA GLY A 428 40.53 -1.20 -19.17
C GLY A 428 40.45 0.31 -18.88
N GLY A 429 41.29 0.81 -17.96
CA GLY A 429 41.46 2.24 -17.72
C GLY A 429 42.35 2.91 -18.78
N PRO A 430 42.45 4.24 -18.75
CA PRO A 430 43.66 4.84 -18.22
C PRO A 430 43.41 6.07 -17.31
N THR A 431 44.35 6.21 -16.41
CA THR A 431 44.62 7.31 -15.49
C THR A 431 44.97 8.61 -16.22
N GLY A 432 44.46 9.74 -15.69
CA GLY A 432 44.95 11.06 -16.08
C GLY A 432 44.10 12.17 -15.47
N GLY A 433 44.44 12.66 -14.27
CA GLY A 433 43.88 13.87 -13.70
C GLY A 433 44.51 15.12 -14.30
N PRO A 434 43.85 16.29 -14.09
CA PRO A 434 44.55 17.35 -13.44
C PRO A 434 43.75 18.00 -12.28
N THR A 435 44.51 18.29 -11.27
CA THR A 435 44.21 19.06 -10.08
C THR A 435 43.90 20.51 -10.45
N GLY A 436 42.90 21.11 -9.74
CA GLY A 436 42.72 22.58 -9.68
C GLY A 436 41.27 23.02 -9.65
N GLY A 437 40.59 22.91 -8.50
CA GLY A 437 39.33 23.57 -8.24
C GLY A 437 39.52 24.62 -7.16
N PRO A 438 38.84 25.79 -7.23
CA PRO A 438 38.95 26.80 -6.19
C PRO A 438 38.19 26.31 -4.95
N THR A 439 38.88 26.40 -3.81
CA THR A 439 38.31 26.20 -2.47
C THR A 439 37.28 27.28 -2.18
N THR A 440 36.02 26.92 -2.17
CA THR A 440 34.97 27.72 -1.55
C THR A 440 35.05 27.55 -0.03
N PRO A 441 34.99 28.63 0.78
CA PRO A 441 34.98 28.51 2.23
C PRO A 441 33.74 27.71 2.69
N ALA A 442 33.93 26.86 3.66
CA ALA A 442 32.81 26.13 4.33
C ALA A 442 31.81 27.15 4.91
N PRO A 443 30.50 26.98 4.70
CA PRO A 443 29.50 27.88 5.23
C PRO A 443 29.46 27.77 6.75
N SER A 444 29.66 28.91 7.42
CA SER A 444 29.53 29.07 8.88
C SER A 444 28.07 29.32 9.29
N GLY A 445 27.13 28.55 8.70
CA GLY A 445 25.70 28.65 8.97
C GLY A 445 25.14 27.37 9.52
N GLY A 446 24.16 27.45 10.40
CA GLY A 446 23.41 26.26 10.94
C GLY A 446 22.54 25.54 9.93
N CYS A 447 22.75 25.72 8.60
CA CYS A 447 21.99 25.06 7.54
C CYS A 447 22.80 24.92 6.24
N THR A 448 22.32 24.02 5.37
CA THR A 448 22.73 23.92 3.96
C THR A 448 21.50 23.93 3.08
N ALA A 449 21.62 24.49 1.87
CA ALA A 449 20.53 24.57 0.92
C ALA A 449 20.95 24.02 -0.46
N SER A 450 20.04 23.34 -1.14
CA SER A 450 20.19 22.91 -2.53
C SER A 450 18.92 23.21 -3.31
N TYR A 451 19.07 23.67 -4.53
CA TYR A 451 17.98 24.00 -5.44
C TYR A 451 17.99 23.07 -6.66
N ARG A 452 16.81 22.62 -7.06
CA ARG A 452 16.59 21.88 -8.30
C ARG A 452 15.45 22.53 -9.08
N GLN A 453 15.70 22.95 -10.31
CA GLN A 453 14.63 23.31 -11.24
C GLN A 453 14.01 22.01 -11.75
N THR A 454 12.70 21.86 -11.56
CA THR A 454 11.98 20.63 -11.92
C THR A 454 11.28 20.73 -13.27
N SER A 455 10.91 21.98 -13.68
CA SER A 455 10.29 22.25 -14.98
C SER A 455 10.49 23.72 -15.36
N ALA A 456 10.36 24.04 -16.67
CA ALA A 456 10.28 25.39 -17.18
C ALA A 456 9.40 25.43 -18.43
N TRP A 457 8.70 26.54 -18.61
CA TRP A 457 7.85 26.85 -19.76
C TRP A 457 7.97 28.31 -20.15
N GLN A 458 7.35 28.71 -21.24
CA GLN A 458 7.38 30.11 -21.64
C GLN A 458 6.69 30.99 -20.59
N GLY A 459 7.48 31.85 -19.94
CA GLY A 459 6.99 32.77 -18.92
C GLY A 459 6.91 32.23 -17.49
N GLY A 460 7.42 31.02 -17.20
CA GLY A 460 7.44 30.50 -15.84
C GLY A 460 8.31 29.27 -15.64
N PHE A 461 8.46 28.85 -14.40
CA PHE A 461 9.23 27.66 -14.01
C PHE A 461 8.74 27.08 -12.68
N GLN A 462 9.14 25.84 -12.45
CA GLN A 462 8.93 25.14 -11.18
C GLN A 462 10.27 24.73 -10.59
N GLY A 463 10.38 24.81 -9.27
CA GLY A 463 11.59 24.43 -8.56
C GLY A 463 11.31 23.87 -7.18
N GLU A 464 12.32 23.19 -6.66
CA GLU A 464 12.37 22.67 -5.31
C GLU A 464 13.61 23.18 -4.59
N LEU A 465 13.41 23.75 -3.40
CA LEU A 465 14.46 24.19 -2.51
C LEU A 465 14.51 23.28 -1.30
N THR A 466 15.55 22.46 -1.19
CA THR A 466 15.80 21.61 -0.03
C THR A 466 16.75 22.32 0.93
N VAL A 467 16.32 22.45 2.19
CA VAL A 467 17.11 23.07 3.25
C VAL A 467 17.29 22.06 4.40
N LYS A 468 18.54 21.83 4.79
CA LYS A 468 18.91 20.93 5.89
C LYS A 468 19.32 21.75 7.11
N ASN A 469 18.74 21.46 8.27
CA ASN A 469 19.19 21.98 9.55
C ASN A 469 20.50 21.28 9.96
N THR A 470 21.63 21.96 9.87
CA THR A 470 22.94 21.46 10.32
C THR A 470 23.31 21.97 11.70
N GLY A 471 22.44 22.75 12.33
CA GLY A 471 22.60 23.21 13.72
C GLY A 471 22.37 22.10 14.74
N GLY A 472 22.78 22.32 15.97
CA GLY A 472 22.70 21.32 17.06
C GLY A 472 21.33 21.20 17.73
N GLY A 473 20.31 21.93 17.30
CA GLY A 473 18.99 21.95 17.93
C GLY A 473 17.83 21.83 16.95
N THR A 474 16.66 21.46 17.49
CA THR A 474 15.40 21.43 16.74
C THR A 474 14.85 22.85 16.57
N LEU A 475 14.46 23.21 15.37
CA LEU A 475 13.76 24.47 15.05
C LEU A 475 12.25 24.23 15.10
N ASN A 476 11.50 25.07 15.83
CA ASN A 476 10.04 24.98 15.93
C ASN A 476 9.42 26.36 16.28
N PRO A 477 8.70 27.03 15.35
CA PRO A 477 8.58 26.65 13.94
C PRO A 477 9.85 26.95 13.15
N TRP A 478 10.01 26.24 12.03
CA TRP A 478 11.04 26.58 11.05
C TRP A 478 10.48 27.57 10.02
N SER A 479 11.37 28.40 9.45
CA SER A 479 11.07 29.31 8.34
C SER A 479 12.26 29.41 7.40
N VAL A 480 12.01 29.30 6.09
CA VAL A 480 13.02 29.46 5.05
C VAL A 480 12.73 30.73 4.26
N THR A 481 13.74 31.56 4.03
CA THR A 481 13.63 32.76 3.18
C THR A 481 14.67 32.73 2.08
N TRP A 482 14.31 33.27 0.91
CA TRP A 482 15.23 33.49 -0.21
C TRP A 482 14.82 34.71 -1.03
N THR A 483 15.67 35.13 -1.96
CA THR A 483 15.38 36.23 -2.86
C THR A 483 15.43 35.79 -4.31
N TRP A 484 14.60 36.44 -5.15
CA TRP A 484 14.65 36.35 -6.59
C TRP A 484 14.97 37.71 -7.23
N PRO A 485 15.54 37.73 -8.46
CA PRO A 485 15.72 38.98 -9.21
C PRO A 485 14.37 39.61 -9.57
N SER A 486 14.39 40.88 -9.90
CA SER A 486 13.20 41.59 -10.35
C SER A 486 12.58 40.93 -11.57
N GLY A 487 11.26 40.85 -11.61
CA GLY A 487 10.50 40.17 -12.69
C GLY A 487 10.20 38.71 -12.44
N VAL A 488 10.66 38.11 -11.32
CA VAL A 488 10.24 36.80 -10.90
C VAL A 488 9.21 36.90 -9.77
N THR A 489 8.04 36.31 -9.98
CA THR A 489 6.95 36.33 -9.01
C THR A 489 6.49 34.93 -8.65
N LEU A 490 6.17 34.70 -7.38
CA LEU A 490 5.63 33.43 -6.91
C LEU A 490 4.27 33.16 -7.57
N GLY A 491 4.11 31.98 -8.16
CA GLY A 491 2.83 31.47 -8.65
C GLY A 491 2.10 30.69 -7.53
N SER A 492 2.71 29.63 -7.05
CA SER A 492 2.21 28.81 -5.93
C SER A 492 3.37 28.19 -5.16
N GLY A 493 3.09 27.70 -3.94
CA GLY A 493 4.08 26.95 -3.16
C GLY A 493 3.43 25.79 -2.41
N TRP A 494 4.20 24.73 -2.14
CA TRP A 494 3.75 23.55 -1.38
C TRP A 494 4.81 23.07 -0.40
N ASN A 495 4.39 22.22 0.53
CA ASN A 495 5.15 21.78 1.70
C ASN A 495 5.49 22.89 2.72
N ALA A 496 4.99 24.09 2.51
CA ALA A 496 5.10 25.25 3.39
C ALA A 496 4.00 26.25 3.04
N THR A 497 3.72 27.17 3.93
CA THR A 497 2.97 28.39 3.57
C THR A 497 3.95 29.36 2.91
N VAL A 498 3.89 29.46 1.56
CA VAL A 498 4.84 30.26 0.79
C VAL A 498 4.20 31.59 0.40
N THR A 499 4.88 32.69 0.70
CA THR A 499 4.45 34.04 0.38
C THR A 499 5.61 34.83 -0.20
N GLN A 500 5.30 35.88 -0.99
CA GLN A 500 6.32 36.80 -1.52
C GLN A 500 5.97 38.24 -1.17
N SER A 501 6.98 39.00 -0.76
CA SER A 501 6.89 40.43 -0.56
C SER A 501 8.10 41.10 -1.23
N GLY A 502 7.85 41.88 -2.28
CA GLY A 502 8.92 42.37 -3.13
C GLY A 502 9.73 41.25 -3.76
N GLY A 503 11.06 41.31 -3.67
CA GLY A 503 11.98 40.27 -4.15
C GLY A 503 12.18 39.10 -3.16
N THR A 504 11.63 39.18 -1.95
CA THR A 504 11.83 38.14 -0.90
C THR A 504 10.66 37.18 -0.84
N VAL A 505 10.97 35.90 -0.86
CA VAL A 505 10.03 34.80 -0.63
C VAL A 505 10.24 34.21 0.76
N THR A 506 9.16 33.96 1.44
CA THR A 506 9.14 33.29 2.77
C THR A 506 8.32 32.04 2.70
N ALA A 507 8.90 30.92 3.12
CA ALA A 507 8.24 29.63 3.32
C ALA A 507 8.18 29.36 4.82
N ALA A 508 7.01 29.49 5.41
CA ALA A 508 6.76 29.21 6.82
C ALA A 508 6.31 27.75 7.02
N ALA A 509 6.75 27.15 8.11
CA ALA A 509 6.38 25.80 8.49
C ALA A 509 4.86 25.63 8.55
N PRO A 510 4.30 24.57 7.96
CA PRO A 510 2.90 24.25 8.14
C PRO A 510 2.68 23.72 9.57
N SER A 511 1.48 23.91 10.11
CA SER A 511 1.15 23.51 11.50
C SER A 511 1.37 22.02 11.78
N TYR A 512 1.16 21.17 10.78
CA TYR A 512 1.36 19.72 10.86
C TYR A 512 2.82 19.26 10.79
N ALA A 513 3.76 20.13 10.39
CA ALA A 513 5.19 19.85 10.27
C ALA A 513 6.03 21.07 10.74
N SER A 514 5.64 21.63 11.89
CA SER A 514 6.28 22.84 12.42
C SER A 514 7.70 22.62 12.91
N SER A 515 8.10 21.38 13.19
CA SER A 515 9.39 21.03 13.80
C SER A 515 10.39 20.52 12.76
N LEU A 516 11.63 21.04 12.78
CA LEU A 516 12.74 20.57 11.96
C LEU A 516 13.93 20.22 12.87
N ALA A 517 14.10 18.92 13.12
CA ALA A 517 15.15 18.42 14.01
C ALA A 517 16.57 18.72 13.47
N ALA A 518 17.56 18.67 14.35
CA ALA A 518 18.97 18.71 13.95
C ALA A 518 19.28 17.58 12.97
N GLY A 519 19.93 17.87 11.86
CA GLY A 519 20.23 16.92 10.79
C GLY A 519 19.10 16.65 9.82
N ALA A 520 17.87 17.05 10.11
CA ALA A 520 16.71 16.87 9.22
C ALA A 520 16.69 17.92 8.10
N SER A 521 15.96 17.59 7.02
CA SER A 521 15.76 18.45 5.85
C SER A 521 14.28 18.72 5.61
N VAL A 522 13.99 19.88 5.04
CA VAL A 522 12.69 20.25 4.50
C VAL A 522 12.86 20.62 3.03
N THR A 523 11.92 20.20 2.17
CA THR A 523 11.88 20.60 0.77
C THR A 523 10.64 21.44 0.53
N VAL A 524 10.85 22.67 0.10
CA VAL A 524 9.81 23.62 -0.30
C VAL A 524 9.72 23.59 -1.83
N GLY A 525 8.57 23.26 -2.38
CA GLY A 525 8.32 23.33 -3.80
C GLY A 525 7.57 24.61 -4.16
N PHE A 526 7.76 25.10 -5.39
CA PHE A 526 7.08 26.31 -5.87
C PHE A 526 6.98 26.35 -7.40
N THR A 527 5.97 27.06 -7.89
CA THR A 527 5.95 27.61 -9.25
C THR A 527 6.23 29.10 -9.19
N ALA A 528 6.87 29.63 -10.21
CA ALA A 528 7.14 31.06 -10.34
C ALA A 528 6.94 31.50 -11.78
N ASN A 529 6.47 32.75 -11.95
CA ASN A 529 6.36 33.40 -13.24
C ASN A 529 7.62 34.27 -13.49
N GLY A 530 8.05 34.35 -14.73
CA GLY A 530 9.25 35.06 -15.15
C GLY A 530 10.35 34.16 -15.67
N THR A 531 11.55 34.70 -15.82
CA THR A 531 12.72 33.93 -16.26
C THR A 531 13.17 32.97 -15.15
N ALA A 532 13.40 31.71 -15.49
CA ALA A 532 13.84 30.68 -14.54
C ALA A 532 15.11 31.14 -13.79
N SER A 533 15.02 31.22 -12.47
CA SER A 533 16.08 31.76 -11.60
C SER A 533 16.16 30.91 -10.32
N ALA A 534 17.37 30.54 -9.93
CA ALA A 534 17.61 29.87 -8.66
C ALA A 534 17.35 30.83 -7.47
N PRO A 535 16.83 30.31 -6.34
CA PRO A 535 16.77 31.03 -5.08
C PRO A 535 18.16 31.53 -4.65
N ALA A 536 18.27 32.81 -4.27
CA ALA A 536 19.51 33.40 -3.79
C ALA A 536 19.38 33.80 -2.32
N GLY A 537 20.49 33.82 -1.58
CA GLY A 537 20.53 34.28 -0.19
C GLY A 537 19.61 33.45 0.73
N VAL A 538 19.58 32.14 0.57
CA VAL A 538 18.73 31.21 1.35
C VAL A 538 19.11 31.29 2.82
N LYS A 539 18.09 31.42 3.68
CA LYS A 539 18.25 31.43 5.14
C LYS A 539 17.23 30.47 5.80
N LEU A 540 17.65 29.82 6.87
CA LEU A 540 16.79 29.04 7.76
C LEU A 540 16.71 29.76 9.12
N ASN A 541 15.51 30.16 9.53
CA ASN A 541 15.27 30.99 10.73
C ASN A 541 16.25 32.17 10.87
N GLY A 542 16.55 32.82 9.72
CA GLY A 542 17.44 33.96 9.65
C GLY A 542 18.94 33.63 9.51
N ALA A 543 19.38 32.41 9.79
CA ALA A 543 20.75 31.96 9.57
C ALA A 543 21.00 31.64 8.09
N ALA A 544 22.10 32.13 7.52
CA ALA A 544 22.46 31.87 6.14
C ALA A 544 22.82 30.40 5.90
N CYS A 545 22.28 29.84 4.86
CA CYS A 545 22.63 28.54 4.35
C CYS A 545 23.68 28.66 3.21
#